data_854f41f3d27aa681d5e212d87e43564e
#
_entry.id   854f41f3d27aa681d5e212d87e43564e
#
_cell.length_a   1.000
_cell.length_b   1.000
_cell.length_c   1.000
_cell.angle_alpha   90.00
_cell.angle_beta   90.00
_cell.angle_gamma   90.00
#
_symmetry.space_group_name_H-M   'P 1'
#
loop_
_entity.id
_entity.type
_entity.pdbx_description
1 polymer ?
#
loop_
_entity_poly.entity_id
_entity_poly.type
_entity_poly.pdbx_seq_one_letter_code
_entity_poly.pdbx_strand_id
1 'polypeptide(L)'
;MIFQLRRWSLLVLAVMTLWLGSCTGSPTANAPQAESPVPPEEPSTPTAALPSSAANLPVLEGAATVELTVNGERIVMELDGTEAPVTAGNFVDLVNRGVYDGLVFHRVVRDPQPFVVQGGDPQSQDPNFPAQQLGTGGFVDPETQSPRNIPLEIKPQGAEQPLYNQTFESARLTTPPALQHSRGAVAMARSQLVDSASSQFYITLADLPFLDGSYAVFGYVTEGMDVVDQIEQGDVIESAQVTAGLENLKTAR
;
A
#
# COMPACT_ATOMS: atom_id res chain seq x y z
N MET A 1 -5.12 -0.73 -54.36
CA MET A 1 -4.12 -1.79 -54.51
C MET A 1 -4.20 -2.61 -53.24
N ILE A 2 -5.20 -3.48 -53.07
CA ILE A 2 -5.42 -4.83 -53.59
C ILE A 2 -4.47 -5.85 -52.94
N PHE A 3 -5.14 -6.73 -52.12
CA PHE A 3 -4.81 -8.13 -51.78
C PHE A 3 -3.61 -8.40 -50.85
N GLN A 4 -3.71 -9.27 -49.82
CA GLN A 4 -4.15 -10.68 -49.78
C GLN A 4 -4.65 -11.11 -48.38
N LEU A 5 -5.78 -11.76 -48.41
CA LEU A 5 -6.25 -12.72 -47.37
C LEU A 5 -5.42 -14.04 -47.51
N ARG A 6 -5.14 -14.68 -46.36
CA ARG A 6 -4.84 -16.12 -46.34
C ARG A 6 -5.52 -16.83 -45.20
N ARG A 7 -6.64 -17.45 -45.54
CA ARG A 7 -7.34 -18.48 -44.77
C ARG A 7 -6.48 -19.75 -44.75
N TRP A 8 -6.42 -20.45 -43.62
CA TRP A 8 -6.23 -21.88 -43.59
C TRP A 8 -7.21 -22.50 -42.60
N SER A 9 -8.08 -23.34 -43.20
CA SER A 9 -9.04 -24.21 -42.55
C SER A 9 -8.54 -25.65 -42.61
N LEU A 10 -9.09 -26.48 -41.69
CA LEU A 10 -9.26 -27.94 -41.74
C LEU A 10 -8.03 -28.81 -41.38
N LEU A 11 -8.14 -29.73 -40.41
CA LEU A 11 -8.84 -31.01 -40.53
C LEU A 11 -8.94 -31.76 -39.18
N VAL A 12 -10.11 -32.28 -38.94
CA VAL A 12 -10.59 -33.28 -38.01
C VAL A 12 -9.84 -34.61 -38.13
N LEU A 13 -9.58 -35.32 -37.02
CA LEU A 13 -9.70 -36.77 -37.01
C LEU A 13 -10.03 -37.28 -35.58
N ALA A 14 -11.20 -37.88 -35.45
CA ALA A 14 -11.66 -38.69 -34.32
C ALA A 14 -11.01 -40.08 -34.40
N VAL A 15 -10.54 -40.60 -33.28
CA VAL A 15 -10.30 -42.05 -33.11
C VAL A 15 -10.96 -42.50 -31.81
N MET A 16 -12.00 -43.25 -32.00
CA MET A 16 -12.76 -44.00 -31.02
C MET A 16 -12.14 -45.37 -30.87
N THR A 17 -11.67 -45.76 -29.71
CA THR A 17 -11.40 -47.18 -29.40
C THR A 17 -12.13 -47.60 -28.18
N LEU A 18 -13.14 -48.46 -28.40
CA LEU A 18 -13.79 -49.25 -27.37
C LEU A 18 -12.84 -50.34 -26.87
N TRP A 19 -12.75 -50.48 -25.55
CA TRP A 19 -12.34 -51.73 -24.94
C TRP A 19 -13.40 -52.19 -23.98
N LEU A 20 -14.08 -53.30 -24.34
CA LEU A 20 -14.91 -54.11 -23.47
C LEU A 20 -14.03 -55.12 -22.74
N GLY A 21 -14.05 -55.08 -21.41
CA GLY A 21 -13.44 -56.07 -20.53
C GLY A 21 -14.40 -56.39 -19.39
N SER A 22 -15.10 -57.49 -19.54
CA SER A 22 -16.01 -58.07 -18.54
C SER A 22 -15.20 -58.88 -17.51
N CYS A 23 -15.40 -58.65 -16.20
CA CYS A 23 -15.14 -59.62 -15.16
C CYS A 23 -16.13 -59.45 -14.01
N THR A 24 -16.81 -60.53 -13.79
CA THR A 24 -17.81 -60.80 -12.74
C THR A 24 -17.19 -60.88 -11.34
N GLY A 25 -17.79 -60.24 -10.36
CA GLY A 25 -17.47 -60.38 -8.93
C GLY A 25 -18.65 -59.93 -8.09
N SER A 26 -19.22 -60.88 -7.31
CA SER A 26 -20.44 -60.78 -6.52
C SER A 26 -20.46 -59.69 -5.44
N PRO A 27 -21.63 -59.19 -5.02
CA PRO A 27 -21.78 -58.03 -4.15
C PRO A 27 -21.70 -58.41 -2.67
N THR A 28 -20.88 -57.68 -1.92
CA THR A 28 -21.01 -57.58 -0.48
C THR A 28 -21.68 -56.25 -0.17
N ALA A 29 -22.87 -56.33 0.38
CA ALA A 29 -23.65 -55.15 0.79
C ALA A 29 -22.99 -54.50 2.02
N ASN A 30 -22.40 -53.33 1.84
CA ASN A 30 -22.15 -52.39 2.94
C ASN A 30 -23.17 -51.25 2.83
N ALA A 31 -23.94 -51.08 3.91
CA ALA A 31 -24.90 -50.01 4.07
C ALA A 31 -24.19 -48.64 4.02
N PRO A 32 -24.80 -47.61 3.43
CA PRO A 32 -24.24 -46.27 3.44
C PRO A 32 -24.30 -45.69 4.86
N GLN A 33 -23.12 -45.39 5.44
CA GLN A 33 -23.04 -44.51 6.59
C GLN A 33 -23.44 -43.11 6.12
N ALA A 34 -24.45 -42.55 6.78
CA ALA A 34 -24.82 -41.15 6.59
C ALA A 34 -23.66 -40.28 7.05
N GLU A 35 -22.99 -39.61 6.10
CA GLU A 35 -22.10 -38.52 6.40
C GLU A 35 -22.91 -37.40 7.03
N SER A 36 -22.55 -37.04 8.27
CA SER A 36 -23.07 -35.85 8.93
C SER A 36 -22.64 -34.62 8.12
N PRO A 37 -23.53 -33.63 7.91
CA PRO A 37 -23.15 -32.40 7.20
C PRO A 37 -22.04 -31.70 7.95
N VAL A 38 -20.90 -31.50 7.29
CA VAL A 38 -19.83 -30.61 7.74
C VAL A 38 -20.43 -29.21 7.80
N PRO A 39 -20.34 -28.49 8.95
CA PRO A 39 -20.78 -27.12 9.02
C PRO A 39 -19.99 -26.28 7.98
N PRO A 40 -20.61 -25.27 7.37
CA PRO A 40 -19.86 -24.36 6.51
C PRO A 40 -18.69 -23.77 7.29
N GLU A 41 -17.46 -23.96 6.81
CA GLU A 41 -16.32 -23.22 7.32
C GLU A 41 -16.61 -21.73 7.13
N GLU A 42 -16.76 -21.02 8.23
CA GLU A 42 -16.72 -19.56 8.23
C GLU A 42 -15.38 -19.12 7.61
N PRO A 43 -15.37 -18.13 6.73
CA PRO A 43 -14.11 -17.64 6.16
C PRO A 43 -13.23 -17.14 7.30
N SER A 44 -12.22 -17.92 7.66
CA SER A 44 -11.21 -17.55 8.64
C SER A 44 -10.48 -16.32 8.10
N THR A 45 -10.73 -15.16 8.71
CA THR A 45 -9.97 -13.94 8.48
C THR A 45 -8.49 -14.27 8.72
N PRO A 46 -7.59 -14.09 7.76
CA PRO A 46 -6.18 -14.37 7.98
C PRO A 46 -5.67 -13.43 9.08
N THR A 47 -5.35 -13.98 10.24
CA THR A 47 -4.62 -13.26 11.29
C THR A 47 -3.18 -13.11 10.79
N ALA A 48 -2.90 -12.05 10.07
CA ALA A 48 -1.57 -11.78 9.57
C ALA A 48 -0.72 -11.21 10.71
N ALA A 49 0.07 -12.06 11.35
CA ALA A 49 1.16 -11.61 12.23
C ALA A 49 2.11 -10.70 11.43
N LEU A 50 2.73 -9.72 12.10
CA LEU A 50 3.78 -8.88 11.51
C LEU A 50 4.76 -9.76 10.71
N PRO A 51 4.99 -9.48 9.43
CA PRO A 51 5.95 -10.26 8.65
C PRO A 51 7.33 -10.12 9.27
N SER A 52 8.15 -11.16 9.17
CA SER A 52 9.52 -11.15 9.72
C SER A 52 10.37 -9.99 9.18
N SER A 53 10.08 -9.51 7.97
CA SER A 53 10.69 -8.33 7.38
C SER A 53 10.34 -7.02 8.09
N ALA A 54 9.23 -6.97 8.82
CA ALA A 54 8.79 -5.81 9.60
C ALA A 54 9.21 -5.85 11.07
N ALA A 55 9.79 -6.96 11.55
CA ALA A 55 10.12 -7.15 12.96
C ALA A 55 11.09 -6.08 13.54
N ASN A 56 11.89 -5.46 12.68
CA ASN A 56 12.86 -4.42 13.05
C ASN A 56 12.47 -3.03 12.56
N LEU A 57 11.25 -2.86 12.02
CA LEU A 57 10.77 -1.56 11.59
C LEU A 57 10.18 -0.77 12.76
N PRO A 58 10.23 0.57 12.72
CA PRO A 58 9.51 1.41 13.66
C PRO A 58 8.00 1.13 13.59
N VAL A 59 7.35 1.12 14.75
CA VAL A 59 5.90 0.90 14.89
C VAL A 59 5.31 2.03 15.72
N LEU A 60 4.20 2.61 15.29
CA LEU A 60 3.44 3.58 16.05
C LEU A 60 2.31 2.86 16.80
N GLU A 61 2.31 2.94 18.14
CA GLU A 61 1.25 2.38 19.00
C GLU A 61 0.26 3.50 19.40
N GLY A 62 -0.77 3.72 18.60
CA GLY A 62 -1.73 4.80 18.77
C GLY A 62 -1.58 5.93 17.75
N ALA A 63 -1.93 7.16 18.12
CA ALA A 63 -1.88 8.29 17.19
C ALA A 63 -0.61 9.11 17.35
N ALA A 64 -0.23 9.83 16.28
CA ALA A 64 0.76 10.90 16.32
C ALA A 64 0.30 12.07 15.43
N THR A 65 0.70 13.28 15.82
CA THR A 65 0.45 14.49 15.04
C THR A 65 1.76 14.97 14.43
N VAL A 66 1.75 15.19 13.13
CA VAL A 66 2.88 15.74 12.38
C VAL A 66 2.49 17.06 11.74
N GLU A 67 3.36 18.03 11.83
CA GLU A 67 3.23 19.33 11.21
C GLU A 67 4.29 19.48 10.11
N LEU A 68 3.85 19.83 8.89
CA LEU A 68 4.72 20.25 7.80
C LEU A 68 4.61 21.77 7.63
N THR A 69 5.73 22.43 7.34
CA THR A 69 5.76 23.81 6.87
C THR A 69 6.10 23.83 5.37
N VAL A 70 5.25 24.45 4.58
CA VAL A 70 5.41 24.60 3.12
C VAL A 70 5.04 26.03 2.75
N ASN A 71 5.92 26.76 2.06
CA ASN A 71 5.72 28.16 1.70
C ASN A 71 5.40 29.08 2.90
N GLY A 72 5.98 28.76 4.08
CA GLY A 72 5.72 29.47 5.33
C GLY A 72 4.38 29.17 5.99
N GLU A 73 3.57 28.28 5.40
CA GLU A 73 2.23 27.90 5.88
C GLU A 73 2.24 26.47 6.47
N ARG A 74 1.32 26.22 7.39
CA ARG A 74 1.26 25.00 8.20
C ARG A 74 0.26 24.00 7.64
N ILE A 75 0.67 22.73 7.56
CA ILE A 75 -0.18 21.57 7.28
C ILE A 75 -0.08 20.62 8.47
N VAL A 76 -1.20 20.27 9.09
CA VAL A 76 -1.25 19.32 10.21
C VAL A 76 -1.84 18.01 9.76
N MET A 77 -1.18 16.92 10.09
CA MET A 77 -1.60 15.56 9.79
C MET A 77 -1.76 14.76 11.09
N GLU A 78 -2.87 14.07 11.23
CA GLU A 78 -3.06 13.05 12.28
C GLU A 78 -2.81 11.67 11.68
N LEU A 79 -1.89 10.91 12.30
CA LEU A 79 -1.44 9.61 11.85
C LEU A 79 -2.00 8.52 12.76
N ASP A 80 -2.48 7.44 12.18
CA ASP A 80 -3.16 6.36 12.88
C ASP A 80 -2.33 5.09 12.92
N GLY A 81 -1.58 4.90 14.01
CA GLY A 81 -0.83 3.68 14.27
C GLY A 81 -1.69 2.50 14.74
N THR A 82 -2.99 2.69 14.99
CA THR A 82 -3.90 1.58 15.28
C THR A 82 -4.31 0.85 13.99
N GLU A 83 -4.49 1.62 12.92
CA GLU A 83 -4.91 1.09 11.63
C GLU A 83 -3.73 0.78 10.71
N ALA A 84 -2.59 1.52 10.84
CA ALA A 84 -1.40 1.37 10.01
C ALA A 84 -0.10 1.49 10.84
N PRO A 85 0.14 0.58 11.79
CA PRO A 85 1.22 0.71 12.77
C PRO A 85 2.62 0.82 12.17
N VAL A 86 2.97 -0.01 11.18
CA VAL A 86 4.30 0.01 10.55
C VAL A 86 4.47 1.22 9.63
N THR A 87 3.44 1.52 8.87
CA THR A 87 3.48 2.63 7.89
C THR A 87 3.55 3.98 8.60
N ALA A 88 2.68 4.21 9.59
CA ALA A 88 2.70 5.42 10.41
C ALA A 88 3.98 5.50 11.23
N GLY A 89 4.45 4.38 11.80
CA GLY A 89 5.69 4.31 12.57
C GLY A 89 6.92 4.66 11.73
N ASN A 90 7.01 4.14 10.51
CA ASN A 90 8.09 4.50 9.59
C ASN A 90 8.08 6.00 9.26
N PHE A 91 6.91 6.56 8.97
CA PHE A 91 6.80 7.99 8.64
C PHE A 91 7.20 8.87 9.83
N VAL A 92 6.69 8.58 11.04
CA VAL A 92 7.03 9.31 12.28
C VAL A 92 8.52 9.22 12.59
N ASP A 93 9.16 8.04 12.42
CA ASP A 93 10.60 7.89 12.61
C ASP A 93 11.40 8.74 11.63
N LEU A 94 11.01 8.78 10.35
CA LEU A 94 11.66 9.59 9.33
C LEU A 94 11.48 11.10 9.58
N VAL A 95 10.29 11.54 10.02
CA VAL A 95 10.05 12.92 10.46
C VAL A 95 10.96 13.26 11.65
N ASN A 96 11.00 12.41 12.67
CA ASN A 96 11.82 12.65 13.86
C ASN A 96 13.34 12.66 13.57
N ARG A 97 13.76 12.02 12.48
CA ARG A 97 15.15 12.04 11.97
C ARG A 97 15.43 13.25 11.07
N GLY A 98 14.44 14.12 10.78
CA GLY A 98 14.59 15.27 9.89
C GLY A 98 14.78 14.89 8.42
N VAL A 99 14.36 13.68 8.01
CA VAL A 99 14.57 13.20 6.62
C VAL A 99 13.80 14.02 5.61
N TYR A 100 12.67 14.59 6.00
CA TYR A 100 11.80 15.35 5.07
C TYR A 100 12.19 16.81 4.92
N ASP A 101 13.02 17.36 5.80
CA ASP A 101 13.42 18.77 5.76
C ASP A 101 14.22 19.07 4.50
N GLY A 102 13.78 20.05 3.73
CA GLY A 102 14.39 20.45 2.46
C GLY A 102 14.02 19.60 1.25
N LEU A 103 13.22 18.53 1.40
CA LEU A 103 12.73 17.76 0.27
C LEU A 103 11.62 18.50 -0.48
N VAL A 104 11.43 18.18 -1.77
CA VAL A 104 10.41 18.83 -2.59
C VAL A 104 9.22 17.94 -2.88
N PHE A 105 8.08 18.56 -3.16
CA PHE A 105 6.96 17.91 -3.81
C PHE A 105 7.28 17.74 -5.31
N HIS A 106 7.86 16.60 -5.66
CA HIS A 106 8.38 16.33 -7.00
C HIS A 106 7.29 15.97 -8.02
N ARG A 107 6.06 15.68 -7.54
CA ARG A 107 4.94 15.35 -8.40
C ARG A 107 3.64 15.94 -7.87
N VAL A 108 3.00 16.78 -8.66
CA VAL A 108 1.70 17.39 -8.38
C VAL A 108 0.79 17.15 -9.57
N VAL A 109 -0.37 16.53 -9.36
CA VAL A 109 -1.31 16.20 -10.44
C VAL A 109 -2.69 16.78 -10.11
N ARG A 110 -3.13 17.75 -10.93
CA ARG A 110 -4.44 18.40 -10.81
C ARG A 110 -5.28 18.28 -12.07
N ASP A 111 -4.64 18.09 -13.22
CA ASP A 111 -5.27 17.96 -14.52
C ASP A 111 -5.21 16.53 -15.04
N PRO A 112 -6.27 16.00 -15.71
CA PRO A 112 -7.58 16.62 -15.94
C PRO A 112 -8.51 16.64 -14.71
N GLN A 113 -8.09 16.02 -13.59
CA GLN A 113 -8.83 16.00 -12.32
C GLN A 113 -7.84 16.07 -11.16
N PRO A 114 -8.23 16.69 -10.02
CA PRO A 114 -7.43 16.67 -8.80
C PRO A 114 -7.11 15.23 -8.41
N PHE A 115 -5.81 14.95 -8.18
CA PHE A 115 -5.35 13.63 -7.85
C PHE A 115 -4.50 13.65 -6.57
N VAL A 116 -3.19 13.96 -6.67
CA VAL A 116 -2.28 13.93 -5.52
C VAL A 116 -1.22 15.02 -5.60
N VAL A 117 -0.66 15.37 -4.43
CA VAL A 117 0.66 15.97 -4.25
C VAL A 117 1.57 14.94 -3.61
N GLN A 118 2.74 14.66 -4.20
CA GLN A 118 3.66 13.61 -3.78
C GLN A 118 5.06 14.17 -3.56
N GLY A 119 5.63 13.84 -2.41
CA GLY A 119 6.98 14.24 -1.99
C GLY A 119 7.73 13.10 -1.29
N GLY A 120 8.81 13.43 -0.60
CA GLY A 120 9.54 12.49 0.25
C GLY A 120 10.60 11.65 -0.46
N ASP A 121 11.04 12.05 -1.67
CA ASP A 121 12.21 11.47 -2.33
C ASP A 121 13.49 12.14 -1.81
N PRO A 122 14.39 11.43 -1.09
CA PRO A 122 15.61 12.03 -0.55
C PRO A 122 16.58 12.58 -1.60
N GLN A 123 16.49 12.09 -2.86
CA GLN A 123 17.29 12.60 -3.96
C GLN A 123 16.96 14.06 -4.30
N SER A 124 15.76 14.52 -3.92
CA SER A 124 15.32 15.90 -4.13
C SER A 124 16.04 16.94 -3.25
N GLN A 125 16.83 16.49 -2.27
CA GLN A 125 17.67 17.35 -1.45
C GLN A 125 18.86 17.94 -2.24
N ASP A 126 19.32 17.24 -3.29
CA ASP A 126 20.34 17.76 -4.20
C ASP A 126 19.67 18.60 -5.31
N PRO A 127 19.87 19.92 -5.33
CA PRO A 127 19.27 20.79 -6.34
C PRO A 127 19.78 20.53 -7.76
N ASN A 128 20.86 19.77 -7.92
CA ASN A 128 21.41 19.36 -9.22
C ASN A 128 20.88 17.99 -9.67
N PHE A 129 20.12 17.28 -8.83
CA PHE A 129 19.55 15.99 -9.22
C PHE A 129 18.53 16.18 -10.36
N PRO A 130 18.60 15.36 -11.42
CA PRO A 130 17.71 15.53 -12.57
C PRO A 130 16.23 15.38 -12.18
N ALA A 131 15.44 16.42 -12.34
CA ALA A 131 14.03 16.46 -11.93
C ALA A 131 13.20 15.28 -12.53
N GLN A 132 13.56 14.82 -13.74
CA GLN A 132 12.90 13.70 -14.41
C GLN A 132 13.18 12.33 -13.76
N GLN A 133 14.16 12.25 -12.87
CA GLN A 133 14.52 11.04 -12.13
C GLN A 133 13.99 11.06 -10.68
N LEU A 134 13.45 12.21 -10.22
CA LEU A 134 12.79 12.27 -8.92
C LEU A 134 11.57 11.33 -8.88
N GLY A 135 11.32 10.77 -7.71
CA GLY A 135 10.31 9.73 -7.51
C GLY A 135 10.86 8.30 -7.59
N THR A 136 12.18 8.15 -7.81
CA THR A 136 12.84 6.83 -7.86
C THR A 136 13.62 6.49 -6.60
N GLY A 137 13.88 7.47 -5.72
CA GLY A 137 14.64 7.31 -4.49
C GLY A 137 13.81 6.81 -3.31
N GLY A 138 14.51 6.38 -2.27
CA GLY A 138 13.97 5.98 -0.99
C GLY A 138 14.99 6.20 0.12
N PHE A 139 14.55 6.10 1.37
CA PHE A 139 15.42 6.28 2.51
C PHE A 139 16.46 5.17 2.61
N VAL A 140 17.73 5.58 2.73
CA VAL A 140 18.87 4.71 3.05
C VAL A 140 19.30 5.03 4.47
N ASP A 141 19.25 4.05 5.34
CA ASP A 141 19.65 4.23 6.74
C ASP A 141 21.15 4.58 6.83
N PRO A 142 21.51 5.73 7.41
CA PRO A 142 22.89 6.20 7.43
C PRO A 142 23.83 5.33 8.29
N GLU A 143 23.28 4.59 9.26
CA GLU A 143 24.07 3.73 10.14
C GLU A 143 24.40 2.40 9.47
N THR A 144 23.42 1.80 8.80
CA THR A 144 23.56 0.46 8.19
C THR A 144 23.91 0.52 6.71
N GLN A 145 23.77 1.70 6.07
CA GLN A 145 23.94 1.92 4.62
C GLN A 145 22.97 1.04 3.79
N SER A 146 21.86 0.63 4.38
CA SER A 146 20.87 -0.24 3.76
C SER A 146 19.61 0.53 3.42
N PRO A 147 18.99 0.29 2.25
CA PRO A 147 17.67 0.82 1.94
C PRO A 147 16.64 0.31 2.96
N ARG A 148 15.79 1.21 3.46
CA ARG A 148 14.64 0.84 4.28
C ARG A 148 13.39 0.79 3.41
N ASN A 149 12.92 -0.41 3.16
CA ASN A 149 11.59 -0.64 2.58
C ASN A 149 10.64 -1.15 3.66
N ILE A 150 9.37 -0.80 3.53
CA ILE A 150 8.31 -1.29 4.41
C ILE A 150 7.32 -2.14 3.61
N PRO A 151 6.67 -3.13 4.26
CA PRO A 151 5.64 -3.92 3.63
C PRO A 151 4.42 -3.07 3.27
N LEU A 152 3.69 -3.46 2.23
CA LEU A 152 2.34 -2.95 2.04
C LEU A 152 1.50 -3.37 3.25
N GLU A 153 0.84 -2.41 3.88
CA GLU A 153 0.06 -2.59 5.10
C GLU A 153 -1.31 -1.96 4.91
N ILE A 154 -2.36 -2.76 4.86
CA ILE A 154 -3.73 -2.26 4.70
C ILE A 154 -4.65 -3.05 5.61
N LYS A 155 -5.31 -2.39 6.55
CA LYS A 155 -6.26 -3.05 7.45
C LYS A 155 -7.66 -3.08 6.83
N PRO A 156 -8.28 -4.26 6.66
CA PRO A 156 -9.68 -4.34 6.27
C PRO A 156 -10.58 -3.77 7.36
N GLN A 157 -11.64 -3.09 6.99
CA GLN A 157 -12.59 -2.53 7.95
C GLN A 157 -13.17 -3.63 8.85
N GLY A 158 -13.07 -3.43 10.17
CA GLY A 158 -13.52 -4.39 11.18
C GLY A 158 -12.56 -5.55 11.45
N ALA A 159 -11.44 -5.68 10.75
CA ALA A 159 -10.42 -6.66 11.07
C ALA A 159 -9.62 -6.24 12.33
N GLU A 160 -9.11 -7.22 13.06
CA GLU A 160 -8.25 -6.97 14.23
C GLU A 160 -6.85 -6.51 13.81
N GLN A 161 -6.34 -7.03 12.68
CA GLN A 161 -4.97 -6.80 12.22
C GLN A 161 -4.92 -6.35 10.76
N PRO A 162 -3.89 -5.58 10.34
CA PRO A 162 -3.64 -5.29 8.96
C PRO A 162 -3.30 -6.54 8.13
N LEU A 163 -3.61 -6.48 6.84
CA LEU A 163 -3.07 -7.37 5.82
C LEU A 163 -1.71 -6.83 5.37
N TYR A 164 -0.70 -7.70 5.32
CA TYR A 164 0.64 -7.35 4.90
C TYR A 164 1.01 -8.00 3.56
N ASN A 165 1.90 -7.34 2.80
CA ASN A 165 2.54 -7.86 1.58
C ASN A 165 1.57 -8.23 0.45
N GLN A 166 0.32 -7.80 0.53
CA GLN A 166 -0.73 -8.13 -0.42
C GLN A 166 -1.68 -6.96 -0.64
N THR A 167 -2.17 -6.80 -1.86
CA THR A 167 -3.32 -5.93 -2.14
C THR A 167 -4.61 -6.66 -1.80
N PHE A 168 -5.71 -5.93 -1.61
CA PHE A 168 -7.03 -6.54 -1.40
C PHE A 168 -7.46 -7.38 -2.60
N GLU A 169 -7.12 -6.96 -3.81
CA GLU A 169 -7.38 -7.73 -5.02
C GLU A 169 -6.68 -9.09 -4.99
N SER A 170 -5.37 -9.11 -4.68
CA SER A 170 -4.60 -10.35 -4.60
C SER A 170 -5.05 -11.28 -3.48
N ALA A 171 -5.52 -10.70 -2.36
CA ALA A 171 -6.10 -11.43 -1.23
C ALA A 171 -7.59 -11.78 -1.42
N ARG A 172 -8.20 -11.34 -2.54
CA ARG A 172 -9.63 -11.52 -2.86
C ARG A 172 -10.57 -10.96 -1.78
N LEU A 173 -10.14 -9.86 -1.14
CA LEU A 173 -10.97 -9.15 -0.17
C LEU A 173 -11.88 -8.16 -0.89
N THR A 174 -13.14 -8.10 -0.48
CA THR A 174 -14.15 -7.16 -0.97
C THR A 174 -14.57 -6.13 0.08
N THR A 175 -14.17 -6.35 1.34
CA THR A 175 -14.37 -5.38 2.43
C THR A 175 -13.52 -4.14 2.16
N PRO A 176 -14.03 -2.91 2.35
CA PRO A 176 -13.23 -1.71 2.20
C PRO A 176 -12.10 -1.65 3.24
N PRO A 177 -11.02 -0.89 2.99
CA PRO A 177 -10.01 -0.63 4.01
C PRO A 177 -10.57 0.25 5.14
N ALA A 178 -9.99 0.14 6.33
CA ALA A 178 -10.35 0.97 7.50
C ALA A 178 -10.03 2.45 7.23
N LEU A 179 -8.86 2.72 6.64
CA LEU A 179 -8.46 4.04 6.16
C LEU A 179 -8.61 4.10 4.64
N GLN A 180 -9.40 5.04 4.15
CA GLN A 180 -9.76 5.17 2.73
C GLN A 180 -9.08 6.39 2.11
N HIS A 181 -8.90 6.37 0.79
CA HIS A 181 -8.39 7.50 0.03
C HIS A 181 -9.46 8.59 -0.17
N SER A 182 -9.99 9.13 0.92
CA SER A 182 -10.76 10.37 0.87
C SER A 182 -9.85 11.57 0.66
N ARG A 183 -10.40 12.73 0.28
CA ARG A 183 -9.62 13.97 0.17
C ARG A 183 -8.86 14.27 1.48
N GLY A 184 -7.58 14.54 1.39
CA GLY A 184 -6.70 14.78 2.52
C GLY A 184 -6.08 13.51 3.12
N ALA A 185 -6.35 12.33 2.56
CA ALA A 185 -5.66 11.11 2.99
C ALA A 185 -4.16 11.21 2.73
N VAL A 186 -3.36 10.77 3.71
CA VAL A 186 -1.91 10.66 3.62
C VAL A 186 -1.56 9.19 3.44
N ALA A 187 -0.89 8.86 2.33
CA ALA A 187 -0.59 7.47 1.97
C ALA A 187 0.84 7.31 1.44
N MET A 188 1.39 6.10 1.57
CA MET A 188 2.73 5.81 1.07
C MET A 188 2.73 5.51 -0.43
N ALA A 189 3.64 6.18 -1.13
CA ALA A 189 3.95 5.82 -2.51
C ALA A 189 4.80 4.55 -2.55
N ARG A 190 4.62 3.74 -3.60
CA ARG A 190 5.39 2.53 -3.87
C ARG A 190 5.55 2.28 -5.37
N SER A 191 6.49 1.42 -5.72
CA SER A 191 6.65 0.92 -7.09
C SER A 191 5.61 -0.18 -7.41
N GLN A 192 5.82 -0.92 -8.50
CA GLN A 192 5.02 -2.10 -8.84
C GLN A 192 5.15 -3.21 -7.79
N LEU A 193 6.28 -3.29 -7.09
CA LEU A 193 6.47 -4.25 -6.01
C LEU A 193 5.68 -3.80 -4.77
N VAL A 194 4.93 -4.70 -4.17
CA VAL A 194 4.05 -4.38 -3.04
C VAL A 194 4.84 -3.87 -1.81
N ASP A 195 6.03 -4.42 -1.56
CA ASP A 195 6.86 -4.12 -0.40
C ASP A 195 8.02 -3.18 -0.77
N SER A 196 7.74 -2.13 -1.52
CA SER A 196 8.73 -1.17 -2.00
C SER A 196 8.50 0.26 -1.49
N ALA A 197 7.51 0.49 -0.64
CA ALA A 197 7.33 1.76 0.02
C ALA A 197 8.53 2.06 0.93
N SER A 198 8.92 3.32 1.05
CA SER A 198 10.09 3.75 1.84
C SER A 198 9.82 5.09 2.53
N SER A 199 10.24 6.21 1.92
CA SER A 199 10.03 7.57 2.43
C SER A 199 9.02 8.38 1.64
N GLN A 200 8.74 8.02 0.39
CA GLN A 200 7.85 8.82 -0.44
C GLN A 200 6.38 8.65 0.00
N PHE A 201 5.70 9.78 0.15
CA PHE A 201 4.28 9.84 0.52
C PHE A 201 3.52 10.76 -0.43
N TYR A 202 2.21 10.66 -0.41
CA TYR A 202 1.33 11.59 -1.11
C TYR A 202 0.13 11.98 -0.27
N ILE A 203 -0.42 13.16 -0.55
CA ILE A 203 -1.68 13.66 0.00
C ILE A 203 -2.69 13.70 -1.14
N THR A 204 -3.89 13.15 -0.93
CA THR A 204 -4.96 13.12 -1.93
C THR A 204 -5.65 14.47 -2.04
N LEU A 205 -5.88 14.93 -3.26
CA LEU A 205 -6.60 16.17 -3.55
C LEU A 205 -8.11 15.97 -3.76
N ALA A 206 -8.55 14.72 -3.86
CA ALA A 206 -9.94 14.31 -4.04
C ALA A 206 -10.16 12.93 -3.42
N ASP A 207 -11.40 12.45 -3.41
CA ASP A 207 -11.71 11.07 -3.07
C ASP A 207 -11.27 10.15 -4.22
N LEU A 208 -10.42 9.15 -3.90
CA LEU A 208 -9.77 8.27 -4.87
C LEU A 208 -10.01 6.79 -4.52
N PRO A 209 -11.28 6.33 -4.47
CA PRO A 209 -11.61 4.98 -3.99
C PRO A 209 -10.98 3.85 -4.82
N PHE A 210 -10.55 4.13 -6.06
CA PHE A 210 -9.86 3.14 -6.89
C PHE A 210 -8.43 2.82 -6.42
N LEU A 211 -7.87 3.59 -5.47
CA LEU A 211 -6.59 3.30 -4.81
C LEU A 211 -6.78 2.44 -3.55
N ASP A 212 -8.01 2.34 -3.04
CA ASP A 212 -8.32 1.57 -1.84
C ASP A 212 -7.96 0.10 -2.01
N GLY A 213 -7.35 -0.48 -0.97
CA GLY A 213 -6.85 -1.84 -1.02
C GLY A 213 -5.58 -2.05 -1.84
N SER A 214 -5.03 -1.00 -2.48
CA SER A 214 -3.80 -1.07 -3.29
C SER A 214 -2.64 -0.28 -2.70
N TYR A 215 -2.91 0.75 -1.90
CA TYR A 215 -1.92 1.60 -1.24
C TYR A 215 -2.28 1.79 0.24
N ALA A 216 -1.25 1.96 1.08
CA ALA A 216 -1.40 2.13 2.51
C ALA A 216 -1.69 3.60 2.86
N VAL A 217 -2.94 3.92 3.21
CA VAL A 217 -3.28 5.16 3.92
C VAL A 217 -2.89 4.97 5.37
N PHE A 218 -2.26 5.98 5.97
CA PHE A 218 -1.82 5.93 7.36
C PHE A 218 -2.20 7.15 8.20
N GLY A 219 -2.96 8.08 7.64
CA GLY A 219 -3.45 9.26 8.33
C GLY A 219 -4.17 10.22 7.42
N TYR A 220 -4.51 11.39 7.96
CA TYR A 220 -5.25 12.43 7.26
C TYR A 220 -4.73 13.82 7.63
N VAL A 221 -4.80 14.74 6.66
CA VAL A 221 -4.65 16.16 6.91
C VAL A 221 -5.87 16.65 7.68
N THR A 222 -5.64 17.22 8.86
CA THR A 222 -6.68 17.78 9.73
C THR A 222 -6.76 19.30 9.67
N GLU A 223 -5.64 19.98 9.34
CA GLU A 223 -5.58 21.42 9.12
C GLU A 223 -4.66 21.73 7.94
N GLY A 224 -4.95 22.80 7.19
CA GLY A 224 -4.10 23.26 6.08
C GLY A 224 -4.34 22.56 4.74
N MET A 225 -5.53 21.99 4.50
CA MET A 225 -5.88 21.44 3.18
C MET A 225 -5.95 22.53 2.08
N ASP A 226 -6.20 23.77 2.44
CA ASP A 226 -6.11 24.93 1.55
C ASP A 226 -4.65 25.23 1.14
N VAL A 227 -3.69 24.99 2.05
CA VAL A 227 -2.26 25.04 1.74
C VAL A 227 -1.88 23.90 0.79
N VAL A 228 -2.33 22.68 1.08
CA VAL A 228 -2.11 21.52 0.19
C VAL A 228 -2.63 21.77 -1.22
N ASP A 229 -3.77 22.44 -1.36
CA ASP A 229 -4.34 22.81 -2.67
C ASP A 229 -3.47 23.81 -3.45
N GLN A 230 -2.62 24.56 -2.80
CA GLN A 230 -1.75 25.56 -3.41
C GLN A 230 -0.34 25.04 -3.69
N ILE A 231 0.04 23.86 -3.19
CA ILE A 231 1.37 23.26 -3.43
C ILE A 231 1.60 23.11 -4.93
N GLU A 232 2.71 23.65 -5.42
CA GLU A 232 3.17 23.47 -6.80
C GLU A 232 4.32 22.46 -6.85
N GLN A 233 4.54 21.87 -8.03
CA GLN A 233 5.65 20.95 -8.23
C GLN A 233 6.98 21.72 -8.09
N GLY A 234 7.81 21.26 -7.15
CA GLY A 234 9.06 21.91 -6.77
C GLY A 234 8.99 22.65 -5.44
N ASP A 235 7.80 22.84 -4.86
CA ASP A 235 7.68 23.41 -3.52
C ASP A 235 8.40 22.56 -2.48
N VAL A 236 9.02 23.24 -1.51
CA VAL A 236 9.89 22.63 -0.51
C VAL A 236 9.13 22.37 0.78
N ILE A 237 9.34 21.21 1.36
CA ILE A 237 9.00 20.94 2.77
C ILE A 237 10.09 21.64 3.61
N GLU A 238 9.79 22.83 4.13
CA GLU A 238 10.74 23.64 4.90
C GLU A 238 11.10 22.96 6.22
N SER A 239 10.11 22.33 6.85
CA SER A 239 10.29 21.50 8.04
C SER A 239 9.19 20.47 8.18
N ALA A 240 9.52 19.36 8.84
CA ALA A 240 8.58 18.33 9.28
C ALA A 240 8.83 18.01 10.75
N GLN A 241 7.81 18.11 11.60
CA GLN A 241 7.95 17.92 13.05
C GLN A 241 6.83 17.05 13.62
N VAL A 242 7.19 16.15 14.54
CA VAL A 242 6.22 15.43 15.36
C VAL A 242 5.84 16.34 16.52
N THR A 243 4.61 16.84 16.53
CA THR A 243 4.12 17.77 17.56
C THR A 243 3.41 17.10 18.72
N ALA A 244 2.93 15.85 18.52
CA ALA A 244 2.36 15.01 19.57
C ALA A 244 2.49 13.52 19.22
N GLY A 245 2.48 12.65 20.23
CA GLY A 245 2.46 11.19 20.04
C GLY A 245 3.81 10.55 19.71
N LEU A 246 4.94 11.27 19.85
CA LEU A 246 6.27 10.69 19.63
C LEU A 246 6.58 9.55 20.63
N GLU A 247 6.01 9.62 21.84
CA GLU A 247 6.12 8.58 22.87
C GLU A 247 5.48 7.24 22.46
N ASN A 248 4.56 7.29 21.50
CA ASN A 248 3.90 6.11 20.93
C ASN A 248 4.78 5.39 19.89
N LEU A 249 5.87 6.02 19.44
CA LEU A 249 6.81 5.40 18.50
C LEU A 249 7.66 4.36 19.24
N LYS A 250 7.64 3.12 18.74
CA LYS A 250 8.48 2.01 19.17
C LYS A 250 9.49 1.71 18.06
N THR A 251 10.74 1.91 18.35
CA THR A 251 11.85 1.48 17.47
C THR A 251 12.44 0.20 18.00
N ALA A 252 12.72 -0.77 17.12
CA ALA A 252 13.49 -1.94 17.53
C ALA A 252 14.87 -1.49 18.05
N ARG A 253 15.29 -2.04 19.18
CA ARG A 253 16.60 -1.80 19.77
C ARG A 253 17.64 -2.70 19.16
#